data_98532433754e974f5b38da86c9f484fa
#
_entry.id   98532433754e974f5b38da86c9f484fa
#
_cell.length_a   1.000
_cell.length_b   1.000
_cell.length_c   1.000
_cell.angle_alpha   90.00
_cell.angle_beta   90.00
_cell.angle_gamma   90.00
#
_symmetry.space_group_name_H-M   'P 1'
#
loop_
_entity.id
_entity.type
_entity.pdbx_description
1 polymer ?
#
loop_
_entity_poly.entity_id
_entity_poly.type
_entity_poly.pdbx_seq_one_letter_code
_entity_poly.pdbx_strand_id
1 'polypeptide(L)'
;VDVIAESRQRRTFAIISHPDAGKTTLTEKFLLYSGAVQVAGAVHAREGRRSARSDWMELEQQRGISISSTVMQFPYRAHGSEHIMNLLDTPGHRDFSEDTYRVLAAVDAVVMVLDAAKGIESQTLKLFQVCRSRNLPVITFLNKYDRPGREPLELLDEIEQQINLRPTPVTWPVGSGDEFQGLIDRRDSVYTRFTRTARGASAALEETLALDAAVATAGPGEQRVWKTALDELGLLDAVGADLDLPSFLAGESTPLFIGSALTNFGVRKLLDAVVDLAPPPSPRADNAGNPHALDEPFSAFVFKVQANMDPSHRDRIAFARICSGHFQRGMSVTNARTDRDMTTKYATTAFGPERETVEDAFPGDVVGLVNATGVQLGDTLYEAGSRGQPVDFPPIPRFAPEVFARARPLDNAKAKQFRKGLEQLDEEGVVQVLRDPDMGESENVLAAVGQLQFEVFAHRLGSEFGAPTEIVSAPYQAIR
;
A
#
# COMPACT_ATOMS: atom_id res chain seq x y z
N VAL A 1 16.50 -15.57 19.57
CA VAL A 1 15.73 -15.60 18.30
C VAL A 1 16.68 -15.19 17.18
N ASP A 2 16.65 -15.89 16.06
CA ASP A 2 17.45 -15.55 14.87
C ASP A 2 16.72 -14.46 14.05
N VAL A 3 17.14 -13.21 14.22
CA VAL A 3 16.54 -12.05 13.58
C VAL A 3 16.61 -12.15 12.04
N ILE A 4 17.71 -12.68 11.52
CA ILE A 4 17.89 -12.83 10.06
C ILE A 4 16.94 -13.89 9.49
N ALA A 5 16.77 -15.02 10.17
CA ALA A 5 15.84 -16.07 9.75
C ALA A 5 14.38 -15.56 9.78
N GLU A 6 14.01 -14.84 10.83
CA GLU A 6 12.70 -14.20 10.95
C GLU A 6 12.46 -13.17 9.85
N SER A 7 13.43 -12.31 9.58
CA SER A 7 13.31 -11.28 8.52
C SER A 7 13.10 -11.89 7.14
N ARG A 8 13.73 -13.02 6.83
CA ARG A 8 13.57 -13.72 5.54
C ARG A 8 12.16 -14.21 5.26
N GLN A 9 11.36 -14.43 6.29
CA GLN A 9 9.96 -14.85 6.16
C GLN A 9 9.02 -13.66 5.89
N ARG A 10 9.49 -12.41 5.99
CA ARG A 10 8.66 -11.21 5.86
C ARG A 10 8.68 -10.65 4.44
N ARG A 11 7.52 -10.20 3.99
CA ARG A 11 7.36 -9.44 2.74
C ARG A 11 6.58 -8.17 3.05
N THR A 12 7.20 -7.02 2.83
CA THR A 12 6.58 -5.72 3.08
C THR A 12 6.40 -5.01 1.75
N PHE A 13 5.17 -4.85 1.33
CA PHE A 13 4.85 -4.32 0.01
C PHE A 13 3.65 -3.38 0.05
N ALA A 14 3.60 -2.46 -0.91
CA ALA A 14 2.45 -1.58 -1.12
C ALA A 14 1.67 -1.98 -2.38
N ILE A 15 0.38 -1.64 -2.41
CA ILE A 15 -0.41 -1.65 -3.62
C ILE A 15 -0.63 -0.22 -4.08
N ILE A 16 -0.24 0.08 -5.31
CA ILE A 16 -0.49 1.36 -5.97
C ILE A 16 -1.38 1.18 -7.19
N SER A 17 -2.22 2.16 -7.45
CA SER A 17 -3.09 2.15 -8.64
C SER A 17 -3.69 3.52 -8.90
N HIS A 18 -4.23 3.70 -10.09
CA HIS A 18 -5.23 4.73 -10.35
C HIS A 18 -6.53 4.43 -9.55
N PRO A 19 -7.33 5.46 -9.17
CA PRO A 19 -8.67 5.25 -8.62
C PRO A 19 -9.50 4.33 -9.52
N ASP A 20 -10.31 3.46 -8.91
CA ASP A 20 -11.16 2.46 -9.58
C ASP A 20 -10.42 1.34 -10.34
N ALA A 21 -9.11 1.25 -10.34
CA ALA A 21 -8.39 0.11 -10.93
C ALA A 21 -8.63 -1.23 -10.21
N GLY A 22 -9.24 -1.19 -9.02
CA GLY A 22 -9.60 -2.38 -8.24
C GLY A 22 -8.64 -2.70 -7.10
N LYS A 23 -7.88 -1.70 -6.62
CA LYS A 23 -6.93 -1.82 -5.50
C LYS A 23 -7.59 -2.41 -4.25
N THR A 24 -8.63 -1.77 -3.72
CA THR A 24 -9.37 -2.21 -2.52
C THR A 24 -9.92 -3.62 -2.68
N THR A 25 -10.44 -3.96 -3.88
CA THR A 25 -10.91 -5.31 -4.17
C THR A 25 -9.76 -6.31 -4.11
N LEU A 26 -8.59 -5.99 -4.68
CA LEU A 26 -7.42 -6.86 -4.64
C LEU A 26 -6.91 -7.07 -3.21
N THR A 27 -6.86 -6.01 -2.41
CA THR A 27 -6.50 -6.06 -0.99
C THR A 27 -7.41 -7.04 -0.22
N GLU A 28 -8.73 -6.94 -0.39
CA GLU A 28 -9.69 -7.87 0.22
C GLU A 28 -9.46 -9.33 -0.24
N LYS A 29 -9.09 -9.52 -1.50
CA LYS A 29 -8.81 -10.87 -2.00
C LYS A 29 -7.52 -11.46 -1.43
N PHE A 30 -6.50 -10.66 -1.22
CA PHE A 30 -5.30 -11.13 -0.52
C PHE A 30 -5.64 -11.62 0.90
N LEU A 31 -6.48 -10.89 1.64
CA LEU A 31 -6.96 -11.33 2.95
C LEU A 31 -7.84 -12.60 2.86
N LEU A 32 -8.62 -12.76 1.79
CA LEU A 32 -9.40 -13.97 1.56
C LEU A 32 -8.49 -15.19 1.31
N TYR A 33 -7.49 -15.06 0.45
CA TYR A 33 -6.58 -16.14 0.11
C TYR A 33 -5.61 -16.50 1.25
N SER A 34 -5.30 -15.56 2.13
CA SER A 34 -4.54 -15.83 3.35
C SER A 34 -5.34 -16.54 4.45
N GLY A 35 -6.67 -16.59 4.31
CA GLY A 35 -7.56 -17.11 5.34
C GLY A 35 -7.85 -16.12 6.48
N ALA A 36 -7.33 -14.89 6.41
CA ALA A 36 -7.60 -13.85 7.41
C ALA A 36 -9.07 -13.38 7.40
N VAL A 37 -9.78 -13.59 6.29
CA VAL A 37 -11.24 -13.42 6.19
C VAL A 37 -11.84 -14.62 5.47
N GLN A 38 -13.03 -15.06 5.92
CA GLN A 38 -13.71 -16.23 5.34
C GLN A 38 -14.51 -15.90 4.07
N VAL A 39 -15.01 -14.68 3.96
CA VAL A 39 -15.80 -14.19 2.81
C VAL A 39 -15.41 -12.75 2.51
N ALA A 40 -15.03 -12.46 1.29
CA ALA A 40 -14.74 -11.08 0.87
C ALA A 40 -16.02 -10.21 1.00
N GLY A 41 -15.87 -9.02 1.58
CA GLY A 41 -17.00 -8.10 1.88
C GLY A 41 -17.85 -8.51 3.09
N ALA A 42 -17.45 -9.51 3.89
CA ALA A 42 -18.24 -10.03 5.02
C ALA A 42 -18.11 -9.20 6.31
N VAL A 43 -17.15 -8.35 6.42
CA VAL A 43 -16.79 -7.64 7.67
C VAL A 43 -17.88 -6.70 8.18
N HIS A 44 -18.86 -6.32 7.35
CA HIS A 44 -19.98 -5.45 7.74
C HIS A 44 -21.38 -5.99 7.42
N ALA A 45 -21.55 -7.31 7.39
CA ALA A 45 -22.88 -7.93 7.16
C ALA A 45 -23.91 -7.65 8.28
N ARG A 46 -23.52 -7.04 9.41
CA ARG A 46 -24.45 -6.75 10.53
C ARG A 46 -25.31 -5.50 10.34
N GLU A 47 -24.99 -4.60 9.41
CA GLU A 47 -25.76 -3.35 9.23
C GLU A 47 -26.12 -3.00 7.76
N GLY A 48 -26.15 -3.99 6.87
CA GLY A 48 -26.71 -3.78 5.52
C GLY A 48 -25.87 -2.93 4.55
N ARG A 49 -24.70 -2.44 4.92
CA ARG A 49 -23.74 -1.76 4.04
C ARG A 49 -22.46 -2.58 3.90
N ARG A 50 -22.10 -2.90 2.67
CA ARG A 50 -20.81 -3.53 2.31
C ARG A 50 -19.77 -2.42 2.26
N SER A 51 -18.87 -2.34 3.24
CA SER A 51 -17.69 -1.51 3.14
C SER A 51 -16.44 -2.39 3.14
N ALA A 52 -15.44 -1.98 2.40
CA ALA A 52 -14.13 -2.62 2.39
C ALA A 52 -13.45 -2.47 3.76
N ARG A 53 -12.67 -3.46 4.16
CA ARG A 53 -11.94 -3.43 5.45
C ARG A 53 -10.84 -2.36 5.47
N SER A 54 -10.35 -1.97 4.29
CA SER A 54 -9.38 -0.88 4.09
C SER A 54 -10.01 0.52 4.18
N ASP A 55 -11.31 0.67 3.83
CA ASP A 55 -11.98 1.97 3.79
C ASP A 55 -12.86 2.13 5.04
N TRP A 56 -12.25 2.50 6.16
CA TRP A 56 -12.91 2.56 7.47
C TRP A 56 -13.47 3.96 7.82
N MET A 57 -12.99 5.02 7.17
CA MET A 57 -13.52 6.37 7.40
C MET A 57 -14.89 6.54 6.74
N GLU A 58 -15.82 7.21 7.42
CA GLU A 58 -17.16 7.50 6.89
C GLU A 58 -17.09 8.26 5.56
N LEU A 59 -16.14 9.17 5.40
CA LEU A 59 -15.93 9.93 4.19
C LEU A 59 -15.43 9.06 3.03
N GLU A 60 -14.59 8.06 3.29
CA GLU A 60 -14.14 7.07 2.29
C GLU A 60 -15.33 6.27 1.75
N GLN A 61 -16.19 5.81 2.66
CA GLN A 61 -17.38 5.04 2.31
C GLN A 61 -18.42 5.87 1.53
N GLN A 62 -18.60 7.14 1.89
CA GLN A 62 -19.53 8.04 1.19
C GLN A 62 -19.05 8.41 -0.21
N ARG A 63 -17.74 8.59 -0.39
CA ARG A 63 -17.13 8.99 -1.65
C ARG A 63 -16.68 7.81 -2.53
N GLY A 64 -16.55 6.61 -1.96
CA GLY A 64 -16.03 5.41 -2.64
C GLY A 64 -14.55 5.53 -3.03
N ILE A 65 -13.76 6.30 -2.29
CA ILE A 65 -12.32 6.49 -2.52
C ILE A 65 -11.54 6.25 -1.22
N SER A 66 -10.39 5.60 -1.32
CA SER A 66 -9.47 5.47 -0.19
C SER A 66 -8.74 6.80 0.04
N ILE A 67 -8.83 7.34 1.24
CA ILE A 67 -8.27 8.63 1.66
C ILE A 67 -6.99 8.41 2.46
N SER A 68 -7.00 7.43 3.37
CA SER A 68 -5.86 7.13 4.22
C SER A 68 -5.25 5.78 3.89
N SER A 69 -3.93 5.68 4.08
CA SER A 69 -3.25 4.39 3.97
C SER A 69 -3.63 3.47 5.14
N THR A 70 -3.74 2.18 4.85
CA THR A 70 -4.00 1.15 5.86
C THR A 70 -2.87 0.14 5.85
N VAL A 71 -2.45 -0.30 7.03
CA VAL A 71 -1.44 -1.34 7.18
C VAL A 71 -2.11 -2.63 7.62
N MET A 72 -1.85 -3.71 6.92
CA MET A 72 -2.41 -5.03 7.20
C MET A 72 -1.27 -6.06 7.27
N GLN A 73 -1.26 -6.85 8.33
CA GLN A 73 -0.34 -7.96 8.48
C GLN A 73 -1.14 -9.26 8.53
N PHE A 74 -0.70 -10.25 7.77
CA PHE A 74 -1.35 -11.56 7.75
C PHE A 74 -0.36 -12.67 7.41
N PRO A 75 -0.52 -13.89 7.98
CA PRO A 75 0.25 -15.04 7.56
C PRO A 75 -0.21 -15.52 6.19
N TYR A 76 0.71 -15.98 5.37
CA TYR A 76 0.41 -16.62 4.09
C TYR A 76 1.32 -17.82 3.87
N ARG A 77 0.73 -18.96 3.50
CA ARG A 77 1.48 -20.18 3.22
C ARG A 77 1.65 -20.38 1.73
N ALA A 78 2.91 -20.30 1.28
CA ALA A 78 3.32 -20.60 -0.09
C ALA A 78 4.43 -21.64 -0.09
N HIS A 79 4.42 -22.57 -1.05
CA HIS A 79 5.45 -23.60 -1.24
C HIS A 79 5.80 -24.40 0.04
N GLY A 80 4.81 -24.63 0.90
CA GLY A 80 4.99 -25.36 2.16
C GLY A 80 5.60 -24.56 3.31
N SER A 81 5.98 -23.31 3.09
CA SER A 81 6.51 -22.39 4.10
C SER A 81 5.51 -21.31 4.46
N GLU A 82 5.55 -20.84 5.71
CA GLU A 82 4.74 -19.72 6.16
C GLU A 82 5.52 -18.42 6.07
N HIS A 83 4.88 -17.38 5.53
CA HIS A 83 5.41 -16.04 5.39
C HIS A 83 4.50 -15.04 6.10
N ILE A 84 5.09 -13.97 6.61
CA ILE A 84 4.36 -12.83 7.17
C ILE A 84 4.31 -11.74 6.11
N MET A 85 3.10 -11.44 5.66
CA MET A 85 2.83 -10.44 4.64
C MET A 85 2.44 -9.13 5.33
N ASN A 86 3.23 -8.08 5.10
CA ASN A 86 2.94 -6.73 5.55
C ASN A 86 2.47 -5.92 4.34
N LEU A 87 1.16 -5.80 4.17
CA LEU A 87 0.53 -5.06 3.08
C LEU A 87 0.21 -3.65 3.53
N LEU A 88 0.76 -2.68 2.82
CA LEU A 88 0.48 -1.26 3.01
C LEU A 88 -0.42 -0.79 1.85
N ASP A 89 -1.71 -0.63 2.13
CA ASP A 89 -2.66 -0.12 1.15
C ASP A 89 -2.55 1.40 1.06
N THR A 90 -2.43 1.95 -0.16
CA THR A 90 -2.19 3.38 -0.38
C THR A 90 -3.47 4.09 -0.85
N PRO A 91 -3.63 5.40 -0.58
CA PRO A 91 -4.69 6.18 -1.21
C PRO A 91 -4.59 6.14 -2.73
N GLY A 92 -5.74 6.02 -3.41
CA GLY A 92 -5.77 6.05 -4.88
C GLY A 92 -5.87 7.45 -5.47
N HIS A 93 -6.30 8.46 -4.70
CA HIS A 93 -6.56 9.81 -5.20
C HIS A 93 -5.30 10.70 -5.15
N ARG A 94 -5.11 11.51 -6.20
CA ARG A 94 -3.91 12.37 -6.36
C ARG A 94 -3.66 13.33 -5.18
N ASP A 95 -4.73 13.82 -4.55
CA ASP A 95 -4.63 14.78 -3.45
C ASP A 95 -3.95 14.17 -2.19
N PHE A 96 -3.86 12.82 -2.13
CA PHE A 96 -3.20 12.06 -1.07
C PHE A 96 -1.87 11.45 -1.51
N SER A 97 -1.24 11.97 -2.57
CA SER A 97 0.04 11.47 -3.09
C SER A 97 1.17 11.55 -2.04
N GLU A 98 1.12 12.52 -1.12
CA GLU A 98 2.09 12.63 -0.03
C GLU A 98 1.99 11.44 0.94
N ASP A 99 0.76 10.99 1.29
CA ASP A 99 0.58 9.80 2.14
C ASP A 99 1.08 8.54 1.42
N THR A 100 0.82 8.41 0.11
CA THR A 100 1.39 7.33 -0.70
C THR A 100 2.92 7.34 -0.69
N TYR A 101 3.55 8.52 -0.80
CA TYR A 101 5.00 8.64 -0.74
C TYR A 101 5.56 8.18 0.61
N ARG A 102 4.87 8.49 1.71
CA ARG A 102 5.23 8.06 3.08
C ARG A 102 5.19 6.54 3.20
N VAL A 103 4.13 5.93 2.71
CA VAL A 103 3.98 4.47 2.67
C VAL A 103 5.08 3.81 1.86
N LEU A 104 5.39 4.35 0.66
CA LEU A 104 6.45 3.83 -0.20
C LEU A 104 7.85 3.95 0.42
N ALA A 105 8.03 4.79 1.46
CA ALA A 105 9.26 4.81 2.24
C ALA A 105 9.42 3.62 3.20
N ALA A 106 8.33 2.88 3.44
CA ALA A 106 8.25 1.80 4.41
C ALA A 106 8.12 0.41 3.78
N VAL A 107 8.25 0.26 2.46
CA VAL A 107 8.08 -1.02 1.76
C VAL A 107 9.33 -1.44 0.99
N ASP A 108 9.41 -2.73 0.65
CA ASP A 108 10.50 -3.34 -0.09
C ASP A 108 10.13 -3.63 -1.56
N ALA A 109 8.84 -3.70 -1.86
CA ALA A 109 8.31 -3.92 -3.21
C ALA A 109 6.96 -3.24 -3.40
N VAL A 110 6.51 -3.17 -4.64
CA VAL A 110 5.22 -2.56 -5.00
C VAL A 110 4.46 -3.48 -5.95
N VAL A 111 3.16 -3.62 -5.74
CA VAL A 111 2.21 -4.18 -6.70
C VAL A 111 1.49 -3.02 -7.38
N MET A 112 1.73 -2.83 -8.66
CA MET A 112 1.05 -1.82 -9.49
C MET A 112 -0.16 -2.45 -10.16
N VAL A 113 -1.36 -1.94 -9.86
CA VAL A 113 -2.62 -2.44 -10.44
C VAL A 113 -3.06 -1.52 -11.58
N LEU A 114 -3.19 -2.08 -12.77
CA LEU A 114 -3.68 -1.40 -13.97
C LEU A 114 -5.04 -1.97 -14.38
N ASP A 115 -5.94 -1.10 -14.82
CA ASP A 115 -7.22 -1.50 -15.45
C ASP A 115 -6.96 -1.90 -16.90
N ALA A 116 -7.27 -3.15 -17.28
CA ALA A 116 -7.03 -3.67 -18.62
C ALA A 116 -7.75 -2.88 -19.73
N ALA A 117 -8.84 -2.17 -19.42
CA ALA A 117 -9.53 -1.33 -20.37
C ALA A 117 -8.90 0.07 -20.53
N LYS A 118 -8.32 0.61 -19.43
CA LYS A 118 -7.80 1.98 -19.39
C LYS A 118 -6.29 2.08 -19.66
N GLY A 119 -5.52 1.05 -19.28
CA GLY A 119 -4.06 1.06 -19.33
C GLY A 119 -3.43 1.99 -18.28
N ILE A 120 -2.40 2.72 -18.68
CA ILE A 120 -1.66 3.62 -17.80
C ILE A 120 -2.35 4.99 -17.79
N GLU A 121 -2.72 5.45 -16.60
CA GLU A 121 -3.31 6.76 -16.37
C GLU A 121 -2.30 7.70 -15.67
N SER A 122 -2.51 9.01 -15.80
CA SER A 122 -1.58 10.05 -15.33
C SER A 122 -1.18 9.90 -13.86
N GLN A 123 -2.09 9.42 -13.01
CA GLN A 123 -1.81 9.16 -11.61
C GLN A 123 -0.83 7.99 -11.43
N THR A 124 -0.99 6.94 -12.22
CA THR A 124 -0.08 5.77 -12.20
C THR A 124 1.34 6.19 -12.56
N LEU A 125 1.52 7.09 -13.54
CA LEU A 125 2.83 7.64 -13.92
C LEU A 125 3.52 8.35 -12.75
N LYS A 126 2.79 9.20 -12.02
CA LYS A 126 3.34 9.92 -10.86
C LYS A 126 3.77 8.95 -9.75
N LEU A 127 2.93 7.96 -9.44
CA LEU A 127 3.23 6.95 -8.43
C LEU A 127 4.44 6.10 -8.82
N PHE A 128 4.54 5.72 -10.09
CA PHE A 128 5.69 4.98 -10.60
C PHE A 128 6.99 5.78 -10.52
N GLN A 129 6.96 7.09 -10.79
CA GLN A 129 8.14 7.95 -10.62
C GLN A 129 8.66 7.94 -9.19
N VAL A 130 7.76 7.88 -8.21
CA VAL A 130 8.14 7.73 -6.78
C VAL A 130 8.80 6.36 -6.53
N CYS A 131 8.21 5.28 -7.04
CA CYS A 131 8.81 3.94 -6.93
C CYS A 131 10.22 3.91 -7.53
N ARG A 132 10.39 4.49 -8.72
CA ARG A 132 11.68 4.57 -9.42
C ARG A 132 12.71 5.39 -8.64
N SER A 133 12.34 6.55 -8.08
CA SER A 133 13.23 7.38 -7.28
C SER A 133 13.73 6.69 -6.00
N ARG A 134 13.04 5.66 -5.56
CA ARG A 134 13.37 4.83 -4.39
C ARG A 134 13.94 3.46 -4.73
N ASN A 135 14.15 3.18 -6.03
CA ASN A 135 14.60 1.87 -6.52
C ASN A 135 13.72 0.70 -6.02
N LEU A 136 12.40 0.93 -5.92
CA LEU A 136 11.48 -0.12 -5.50
C LEU A 136 11.14 -1.02 -6.71
N PRO A 137 11.34 -2.34 -6.61
CA PRO A 137 10.90 -3.27 -7.64
C PRO A 137 9.37 -3.29 -7.71
N VAL A 138 8.84 -3.32 -8.94
CA VAL A 138 7.40 -3.22 -9.22
C VAL A 138 6.90 -4.49 -9.91
N ILE A 139 5.91 -5.14 -9.31
CA ILE A 139 5.14 -6.24 -9.92
C ILE A 139 3.87 -5.63 -10.51
N THR A 140 3.59 -5.87 -11.78
CA THR A 140 2.41 -5.32 -12.45
C THR A 140 1.27 -6.34 -12.51
N PHE A 141 0.06 -5.91 -12.16
CA PHE A 141 -1.16 -6.68 -12.27
C PHE A 141 -2.17 -6.01 -13.20
N LEU A 142 -2.42 -6.60 -14.37
CA LEU A 142 -3.49 -6.19 -15.27
C LEU A 142 -4.81 -6.77 -14.77
N ASN A 143 -5.59 -5.91 -14.15
CA ASN A 143 -6.86 -6.25 -13.50
C ASN A 143 -8.06 -6.06 -14.41
N LYS A 144 -9.19 -6.64 -14.01
CA LYS A 144 -10.50 -6.58 -14.71
C LYS A 144 -10.54 -7.27 -16.05
N TYR A 145 -9.72 -8.28 -16.25
CA TYR A 145 -9.65 -9.06 -17.48
C TYR A 145 -10.90 -9.94 -17.72
N ASP A 146 -11.82 -9.99 -16.77
CA ASP A 146 -13.16 -10.57 -16.88
C ASP A 146 -14.14 -9.71 -17.69
N ARG A 147 -13.71 -8.54 -18.18
CA ARG A 147 -14.48 -7.59 -18.97
C ARG A 147 -13.78 -7.31 -20.29
N PRO A 148 -14.51 -6.80 -21.30
CA PRO A 148 -13.87 -6.31 -22.50
C PRO A 148 -12.81 -5.24 -22.18
N GLY A 149 -11.62 -5.41 -22.69
CA GLY A 149 -10.48 -4.54 -22.47
C GLY A 149 -9.66 -4.37 -23.74
N ARG A 150 -8.49 -3.77 -23.59
CA ARG A 150 -7.50 -3.64 -24.65
C ARG A 150 -6.73 -4.95 -24.84
N GLU A 151 -6.14 -5.13 -26.00
CA GLU A 151 -5.30 -6.28 -26.28
C GLU A 151 -4.07 -6.29 -25.35
N PRO A 152 -3.69 -7.46 -24.79
CA PRO A 152 -2.60 -7.52 -23.83
C PRO A 152 -1.27 -7.01 -24.39
N LEU A 153 -0.94 -7.34 -25.66
CA LEU A 153 0.30 -6.88 -26.30
C LEU A 153 0.37 -5.34 -26.41
N GLU A 154 -0.74 -4.67 -26.70
CA GLU A 154 -0.79 -3.20 -26.70
C GLU A 154 -0.51 -2.60 -25.32
N LEU A 155 -0.99 -3.27 -24.26
CA LEU A 155 -0.74 -2.83 -22.88
C LEU A 155 0.73 -3.02 -22.48
N LEU A 156 1.40 -4.08 -23.00
CA LEU A 156 2.84 -4.26 -22.79
C LEU A 156 3.62 -3.11 -23.46
N ASP A 157 3.32 -2.80 -24.71
CA ASP A 157 3.96 -1.70 -25.43
C ASP A 157 3.75 -0.36 -24.71
N GLU A 158 2.56 -0.11 -24.18
CA GLU A 158 2.25 1.10 -23.42
C GLU A 158 3.07 1.20 -22.13
N ILE A 159 3.19 0.09 -21.38
CA ILE A 159 4.02 0.03 -20.16
C ILE A 159 5.47 0.38 -20.50
N GLU A 160 6.03 -0.23 -21.53
CA GLU A 160 7.42 0.01 -21.93
C GLU A 160 7.63 1.46 -22.38
N GLN A 161 6.74 2.00 -23.20
CA GLN A 161 6.87 3.34 -23.76
C GLN A 161 6.64 4.45 -22.73
N GLN A 162 5.63 4.31 -21.85
CA GLN A 162 5.24 5.39 -20.94
C GLN A 162 6.05 5.41 -19.64
N ILE A 163 6.42 4.25 -19.12
CA ILE A 163 7.16 4.18 -17.85
C ILE A 163 8.58 3.66 -18.01
N ASN A 164 9.01 3.31 -19.21
CA ASN A 164 10.34 2.78 -19.50
C ASN A 164 10.69 1.59 -18.59
N LEU A 165 9.77 0.65 -18.49
CA LEU A 165 9.89 -0.56 -17.69
C LEU A 165 9.55 -1.74 -18.58
N ARG A 166 10.49 -2.66 -18.82
CA ARG A 166 10.27 -3.82 -19.69
C ARG A 166 9.30 -4.79 -19.02
N PRO A 167 8.09 -4.99 -19.58
CA PRO A 167 7.15 -5.96 -19.03
C PRO A 167 7.62 -7.39 -19.35
N THR A 168 7.58 -8.25 -18.35
CA THR A 168 7.90 -9.69 -18.49
C THR A 168 6.68 -10.50 -18.06
N PRO A 169 5.77 -10.83 -19.02
CA PRO A 169 4.54 -11.53 -18.71
C PRO A 169 4.81 -12.92 -18.12
N VAL A 170 4.36 -13.12 -16.88
CA VAL A 170 4.45 -14.40 -16.17
C VAL A 170 3.20 -15.23 -16.46
N THR A 171 2.03 -14.60 -16.46
CA THR A 171 0.78 -15.25 -16.83
C THR A 171 0.24 -14.67 -18.14
N TRP A 172 -0.32 -15.52 -19.00
CA TRP A 172 -0.93 -15.13 -20.25
C TRP A 172 -2.37 -15.63 -20.37
N PRO A 173 -3.32 -14.80 -20.84
CA PRO A 173 -4.73 -15.18 -20.85
C PRO A 173 -5.07 -16.06 -22.06
N VAL A 174 -6.00 -16.98 -21.86
CA VAL A 174 -6.71 -17.67 -22.92
C VAL A 174 -8.10 -17.06 -23.08
N GLY A 175 -8.26 -16.20 -24.07
CA GLY A 175 -9.45 -15.39 -24.28
C GLY A 175 -9.53 -14.16 -23.38
N SER A 176 -10.55 -13.31 -23.57
CA SER A 176 -10.77 -12.10 -22.81
C SER A 176 -12.27 -11.86 -22.59
N GLY A 177 -12.64 -11.09 -21.55
CA GLY A 177 -14.03 -10.77 -21.24
C GLY A 177 -14.89 -12.02 -21.02
N ASP A 178 -15.96 -12.18 -21.78
CA ASP A 178 -16.85 -13.32 -21.71
C ASP A 178 -16.23 -14.62 -22.27
N GLU A 179 -15.24 -14.50 -23.17
CA GLU A 179 -14.50 -15.62 -23.75
C GLU A 179 -13.28 -16.04 -22.89
N PHE A 180 -13.04 -15.38 -21.73
CA PHE A 180 -11.94 -15.71 -20.86
C PHE A 180 -12.12 -17.11 -20.24
N GLN A 181 -11.17 -17.99 -20.49
CA GLN A 181 -11.19 -19.41 -20.07
C GLN A 181 -10.23 -19.71 -18.92
N GLY A 182 -9.07 -19.03 -18.89
CA GLY A 182 -8.05 -19.26 -17.88
C GLY A 182 -6.74 -18.56 -18.20
N LEU A 183 -5.70 -18.93 -17.46
CA LEU A 183 -4.37 -18.34 -17.55
C LEU A 183 -3.32 -19.44 -17.82
N ILE A 184 -2.39 -19.13 -18.70
CA ILE A 184 -1.17 -19.91 -18.90
C ILE A 184 -0.08 -19.28 -18.05
N ASP A 185 0.57 -20.06 -17.15
CA ASP A 185 1.80 -19.67 -16.48
C ASP A 185 2.97 -20.04 -17.39
N ARG A 186 3.72 -19.05 -17.87
CA ARG A 186 4.82 -19.24 -18.83
C ARG A 186 6.03 -19.91 -18.22
N ARG A 187 6.23 -19.77 -16.89
CA ARG A 187 7.37 -20.36 -16.19
C ARG A 187 7.34 -21.88 -16.21
N ASP A 188 6.16 -22.44 -15.98
CA ASP A 188 5.96 -23.88 -15.79
C ASP A 188 5.21 -24.55 -16.96
N SER A 189 4.81 -23.77 -17.97
CA SER A 189 3.96 -24.21 -19.09
C SER A 189 2.68 -24.91 -18.60
N VAL A 190 2.03 -24.28 -17.65
CA VAL A 190 0.84 -24.80 -16.98
C VAL A 190 -0.36 -23.89 -17.24
N TYR A 191 -1.48 -24.50 -17.63
CA TYR A 191 -2.75 -23.81 -17.77
C TYR A 191 -3.60 -23.97 -16.51
N THR A 192 -4.18 -22.88 -16.03
CA THR A 192 -5.11 -22.86 -14.90
C THR A 192 -6.48 -22.38 -15.37
N ARG A 193 -7.48 -23.24 -15.22
CA ARG A 193 -8.90 -22.92 -15.42
C ARG A 193 -9.50 -22.48 -14.11
N PHE A 194 -10.35 -21.43 -14.11
CA PHE A 194 -11.01 -20.90 -12.94
C PHE A 194 -12.52 -21.12 -12.98
N THR A 195 -13.08 -21.61 -11.88
CA THR A 195 -14.54 -21.67 -11.72
C THR A 195 -15.05 -20.36 -11.15
N ARG A 196 -15.99 -19.73 -11.85
CA ARG A 196 -16.63 -18.49 -11.37
C ARG A 196 -17.45 -18.78 -10.11
N THR A 197 -17.14 -18.08 -9.03
CA THR A 197 -17.96 -18.11 -7.79
C THR A 197 -18.90 -16.90 -7.78
N ALA A 198 -20.02 -17.03 -7.05
CA ALA A 198 -21.01 -15.95 -6.97
C ALA A 198 -20.35 -14.66 -6.46
N ARG A 199 -20.19 -13.68 -7.35
CA ARG A 199 -19.53 -12.37 -7.08
C ARG A 199 -18.13 -12.46 -6.47
N GLY A 200 -17.41 -13.57 -6.68
CA GLY A 200 -16.06 -13.76 -6.09
C GLY A 200 -16.04 -13.79 -4.56
N ALA A 201 -17.15 -14.09 -3.90
CA ALA A 201 -17.25 -14.07 -2.44
C ALA A 201 -16.35 -15.11 -1.74
N SER A 202 -16.02 -16.20 -2.42
CA SER A 202 -15.09 -17.23 -1.97
C SER A 202 -13.95 -17.38 -2.97
N ALA A 203 -12.82 -17.99 -2.55
CA ALA A 203 -11.72 -18.30 -3.44
C ALA A 203 -12.21 -19.10 -4.66
N ALA A 204 -11.68 -18.79 -5.84
CA ALA A 204 -11.99 -19.55 -7.04
C ALA A 204 -11.45 -20.98 -6.90
N LEU A 205 -12.21 -21.97 -7.39
CA LEU A 205 -11.68 -23.31 -7.59
C LEU A 205 -10.77 -23.26 -8.82
N GLU A 206 -9.57 -23.73 -8.68
CA GLU A 206 -8.53 -23.76 -9.70
C GLU A 206 -8.28 -25.20 -10.16
N GLU A 207 -8.41 -25.44 -11.44
CA GLU A 207 -8.02 -26.68 -12.08
C GLU A 207 -6.78 -26.45 -12.92
N THR A 208 -5.71 -27.16 -12.62
CA THR A 208 -4.41 -26.99 -13.26
C THR A 208 -4.10 -28.16 -14.18
N LEU A 209 -3.73 -27.88 -15.41
CA LEU A 209 -3.41 -28.85 -16.46
C LEU A 209 -2.05 -28.50 -17.09
N ALA A 210 -1.31 -29.48 -17.55
CA ALA A 210 -0.19 -29.24 -18.46
C ALA A 210 -0.73 -28.53 -19.73
N LEU A 211 0.02 -27.57 -20.27
CA LEU A 211 -0.42 -26.76 -21.41
C LEU A 211 -0.84 -27.63 -22.60
N ASP A 212 -0.02 -28.63 -22.97
CA ASP A 212 -0.31 -29.55 -24.09
C ASP A 212 -1.63 -30.31 -23.87
N ALA A 213 -1.88 -30.76 -22.64
CA ALA A 213 -3.12 -31.47 -22.30
C ALA A 213 -4.33 -30.54 -22.39
N ALA A 214 -4.19 -29.29 -21.93
CA ALA A 214 -5.25 -28.29 -22.00
C ALA A 214 -5.59 -27.96 -23.47
N VAL A 215 -4.59 -27.76 -24.32
CA VAL A 215 -4.77 -27.52 -25.76
C VAL A 215 -5.45 -28.70 -26.44
N ALA A 216 -5.04 -29.94 -26.12
CA ALA A 216 -5.62 -31.16 -26.71
C ALA A 216 -7.09 -31.36 -26.31
N THR A 217 -7.54 -30.84 -25.18
CA THR A 217 -8.91 -30.96 -24.67
C THR A 217 -9.81 -29.75 -25.06
N ALA A 218 -9.24 -28.74 -25.73
CA ALA A 218 -9.98 -27.56 -26.18
C ALA A 218 -11.12 -27.93 -27.16
N GLY A 219 -12.33 -27.47 -26.83
CA GLY A 219 -13.51 -27.71 -27.66
C GLY A 219 -13.46 -26.95 -29.01
N PRO A 220 -14.28 -27.34 -30.00
CA PRO A 220 -14.28 -26.68 -31.32
C PRO A 220 -14.55 -25.17 -31.26
N GLY A 221 -15.37 -24.69 -30.29
CA GLY A 221 -15.64 -23.27 -30.05
C GLY A 221 -14.51 -22.51 -29.41
N GLU A 222 -13.58 -23.20 -28.77
CA GLU A 222 -12.46 -22.63 -28.01
C GLU A 222 -11.18 -22.49 -28.86
N GLN A 223 -11.09 -23.21 -29.97
CA GLN A 223 -9.88 -23.30 -30.81
C GLN A 223 -9.36 -21.94 -31.24
N ARG A 224 -10.24 -20.97 -31.53
CA ARG A 224 -9.84 -19.62 -31.94
C ARG A 224 -9.06 -18.90 -30.83
N VAL A 225 -9.59 -18.88 -29.63
CA VAL A 225 -8.95 -18.18 -28.49
C VAL A 225 -7.65 -18.87 -28.08
N TRP A 226 -7.60 -20.20 -28.13
CA TRP A 226 -6.38 -20.97 -27.91
C TRP A 226 -5.31 -20.66 -28.94
N LYS A 227 -5.69 -20.62 -30.24
CA LYS A 227 -4.75 -20.28 -31.30
C LYS A 227 -4.17 -18.89 -31.11
N THR A 228 -5.01 -17.89 -30.83
CA THR A 228 -4.55 -16.53 -30.55
C THR A 228 -3.57 -16.50 -29.39
N ALA A 229 -3.90 -17.13 -28.25
CA ALA A 229 -3.02 -17.16 -27.08
C ALA A 229 -1.68 -17.83 -27.36
N LEU A 230 -1.65 -18.92 -28.14
CA LEU A 230 -0.41 -19.61 -28.51
C LEU A 230 0.43 -18.81 -29.51
N ASP A 231 -0.20 -18.14 -30.48
CA ASP A 231 0.50 -17.26 -31.43
C ASP A 231 1.17 -16.09 -30.68
N GLU A 232 0.45 -15.49 -29.73
CA GLU A 232 0.98 -14.39 -28.86
C GLU A 232 2.12 -14.87 -27.96
N LEU A 233 2.00 -16.06 -27.35
CA LEU A 233 3.08 -16.66 -26.58
C LEU A 233 4.33 -16.87 -27.44
N GLY A 234 4.17 -17.34 -28.70
CA GLY A 234 5.28 -17.47 -29.63
C GLY A 234 5.98 -16.15 -29.94
N LEU A 235 5.22 -15.02 -30.00
CA LEU A 235 5.80 -13.69 -30.15
C LEU A 235 6.59 -13.27 -28.90
N LEU A 236 6.05 -13.50 -27.70
CA LEU A 236 6.73 -13.18 -26.44
C LEU A 236 8.03 -13.95 -26.25
N ASP A 237 8.03 -15.22 -26.63
CA ASP A 237 9.22 -16.09 -26.58
C ASP A 237 10.27 -15.62 -27.61
N ALA A 238 9.84 -15.23 -28.83
CA ALA A 238 10.73 -14.74 -29.87
C ALA A 238 11.45 -13.43 -29.49
N VAL A 239 10.82 -12.55 -28.69
CA VAL A 239 11.44 -11.31 -28.20
C VAL A 239 12.16 -11.48 -26.85
N GLY A 240 12.15 -12.68 -26.28
CA GLY A 240 12.81 -12.96 -25.00
C GLY A 240 12.17 -12.21 -23.82
N ALA A 241 10.83 -12.10 -23.81
CA ALA A 241 10.09 -11.43 -22.76
C ALA A 241 9.95 -12.31 -21.49
N ASP A 242 11.06 -12.88 -21.03
CA ASP A 242 11.10 -13.75 -19.86
C ASP A 242 11.43 -13.00 -18.59
N LEU A 243 10.98 -13.56 -17.47
CA LEU A 243 11.29 -13.02 -16.15
C LEU A 243 12.79 -13.18 -15.86
N ASP A 244 13.46 -12.04 -15.64
CA ASP A 244 14.84 -11.93 -15.18
C ASP A 244 14.85 -11.26 -13.80
N LEU A 245 15.17 -12.03 -12.76
CA LEU A 245 15.14 -11.55 -11.39
C LEU A 245 16.13 -10.39 -11.14
N PRO A 246 17.39 -10.42 -11.62
CA PRO A 246 18.29 -9.29 -11.51
C PRO A 246 17.74 -7.99 -12.11
N SER A 247 17.21 -8.04 -13.33
CA SER A 247 16.60 -6.88 -14.01
C SER A 247 15.37 -6.35 -13.26
N PHE A 248 14.53 -7.24 -12.71
CA PHE A 248 13.39 -6.87 -11.86
C PHE A 248 13.86 -6.14 -10.59
N LEU A 249 14.82 -6.69 -9.86
CA LEU A 249 15.34 -6.07 -8.63
C LEU A 249 16.08 -4.76 -8.90
N ALA A 250 16.67 -4.60 -10.09
CA ALA A 250 17.26 -3.34 -10.54
C ALA A 250 16.23 -2.27 -10.97
N GLY A 251 14.92 -2.62 -11.03
CA GLY A 251 13.86 -1.73 -11.49
C GLY A 251 13.89 -1.45 -12.99
N GLU A 252 14.42 -2.40 -13.80
CA GLU A 252 14.49 -2.32 -15.26
C GLU A 252 13.36 -3.09 -15.95
N SER A 253 12.82 -4.11 -15.27
CA SER A 253 11.71 -4.90 -15.74
C SER A 253 10.60 -5.06 -14.70
N THR A 254 9.41 -5.45 -15.14
CA THR A 254 8.28 -5.74 -14.28
C THR A 254 7.67 -7.09 -14.61
N PRO A 255 7.67 -8.06 -13.68
CA PRO A 255 6.86 -9.26 -13.79
C PRO A 255 5.37 -8.87 -13.91
N LEU A 256 4.73 -9.36 -14.98
CA LEU A 256 3.36 -8.98 -15.28
C LEU A 256 2.43 -10.18 -15.12
N PHE A 257 1.38 -9.96 -14.35
CA PHE A 257 0.31 -10.91 -14.08
C PHE A 257 -1.00 -10.36 -14.62
N ILE A 258 -1.82 -11.23 -15.20
CA ILE A 258 -3.14 -10.89 -15.75
C ILE A 258 -4.20 -11.56 -14.91
N GLY A 259 -5.32 -10.87 -14.65
CA GLY A 259 -6.40 -11.48 -13.90
C GLY A 259 -7.59 -10.56 -13.61
N SER A 260 -8.41 -10.99 -12.67
CA SER A 260 -9.54 -10.21 -12.17
C SER A 260 -9.66 -10.38 -10.65
N ALA A 261 -9.47 -9.29 -9.93
CA ALA A 261 -9.70 -9.27 -8.50
C ALA A 261 -11.17 -9.57 -8.15
N LEU A 262 -12.12 -9.09 -8.94
CA LEU A 262 -13.55 -9.30 -8.68
C LEU A 262 -13.94 -10.78 -8.73
N THR A 263 -13.46 -11.51 -9.70
CA THR A 263 -13.77 -12.92 -9.94
C THR A 263 -12.75 -13.89 -9.35
N ASN A 264 -11.70 -13.37 -8.70
CA ASN A 264 -10.58 -14.11 -8.10
C ASN A 264 -9.63 -14.79 -9.11
N PHE A 265 -9.67 -14.43 -10.40
CA PHE A 265 -8.81 -15.04 -11.40
C PHE A 265 -7.38 -14.48 -11.31
N GLY A 266 -6.39 -15.35 -11.21
CA GLY A 266 -4.97 -14.99 -11.16
C GLY A 266 -4.50 -14.37 -9.83
N VAL A 267 -5.39 -14.15 -8.87
CA VAL A 267 -5.05 -13.47 -7.60
C VAL A 267 -4.10 -14.30 -6.75
N ARG A 268 -4.30 -15.62 -6.65
CA ARG A 268 -3.40 -16.52 -5.93
C ARG A 268 -2.01 -16.49 -6.55
N LYS A 269 -1.92 -16.61 -7.89
CA LYS A 269 -0.63 -16.55 -8.60
C LYS A 269 0.14 -15.25 -8.36
N LEU A 270 -0.59 -14.11 -8.28
CA LEU A 270 0.00 -12.83 -7.92
C LEU A 270 0.51 -12.83 -6.47
N LEU A 271 -0.26 -13.38 -5.53
CA LEU A 271 0.15 -13.41 -4.12
C LEU A 271 1.35 -14.34 -3.90
N ASP A 272 1.38 -15.50 -4.56
CA ASP A 272 2.54 -16.40 -4.58
C ASP A 272 3.77 -15.67 -5.17
N ALA A 273 3.57 -14.92 -6.25
CA ALA A 273 4.65 -14.13 -6.86
C ALA A 273 5.18 -13.01 -5.94
N VAL A 274 4.34 -12.39 -5.11
CA VAL A 274 4.83 -11.43 -4.10
C VAL A 274 5.75 -12.14 -3.11
N VAL A 275 5.42 -13.38 -2.69
CA VAL A 275 6.32 -14.17 -1.83
C VAL A 275 7.65 -14.47 -2.51
N ASP A 276 7.60 -14.88 -3.79
CA ASP A 276 8.77 -15.36 -4.53
C ASP A 276 9.70 -14.22 -4.98
N LEU A 277 9.12 -13.10 -5.42
CA LEU A 277 9.83 -12.04 -6.13
C LEU A 277 10.11 -10.82 -5.27
N ALA A 278 9.21 -10.44 -4.33
CA ALA A 278 9.47 -9.32 -3.47
C ALA A 278 10.69 -9.61 -2.58
N PRO A 279 11.69 -8.72 -2.53
CA PRO A 279 12.84 -8.93 -1.68
C PRO A 279 12.43 -8.98 -0.20
N PRO A 280 13.09 -9.80 0.62
CA PRO A 280 12.98 -9.69 2.06
C PRO A 280 13.56 -8.34 2.52
N PRO A 281 13.28 -7.92 3.78
CA PRO A 281 13.88 -6.72 4.34
C PRO A 281 15.40 -6.69 4.15
N SER A 282 15.93 -5.51 3.86
CA SER A 282 17.36 -5.28 3.65
C SER A 282 17.90 -4.21 4.60
N PRO A 283 19.23 -4.17 4.84
CA PRO A 283 19.87 -3.12 5.62
C PRO A 283 19.47 -1.73 5.14
N ARG A 284 19.10 -0.84 6.06
CA ARG A 284 18.72 0.53 5.76
C ARG A 284 19.87 1.49 6.08
N ALA A 285 20.18 2.38 5.16
CA ALA A 285 21.19 3.40 5.38
C ALA A 285 20.65 4.55 6.26
N ASP A 286 21.48 5.04 7.18
CA ASP A 286 21.25 6.24 7.97
C ASP A 286 21.51 7.54 7.17
N ASN A 287 21.33 8.70 7.81
CA ASN A 287 21.60 10.01 7.20
C ASN A 287 23.07 10.22 6.78
N ALA A 288 24.01 9.47 7.35
CA ALA A 288 25.41 9.50 6.98
C ALA A 288 25.75 8.52 5.84
N GLY A 289 24.78 7.70 5.41
CA GLY A 289 24.95 6.69 4.37
C GLY A 289 25.47 5.34 4.88
N ASN A 290 25.56 5.12 6.19
CA ASN A 290 25.99 3.85 6.77
C ASN A 290 24.82 2.85 6.76
N PRO A 291 24.98 1.66 6.17
CA PRO A 291 23.96 0.63 6.24
C PRO A 291 23.91 0.00 7.63
N HIS A 292 22.71 -0.09 8.21
CA HIS A 292 22.44 -0.81 9.46
C HIS A 292 22.00 -2.24 9.17
N ALA A 293 22.77 -3.21 9.63
CA ALA A 293 22.46 -4.62 9.45
C ALA A 293 21.18 -5.03 10.20
N LEU A 294 20.47 -6.03 9.69
CA LEU A 294 19.19 -6.44 10.26
C LEU A 294 19.30 -7.00 11.70
N ASP A 295 20.45 -7.56 12.06
CA ASP A 295 20.77 -8.13 13.38
C ASP A 295 21.45 -7.14 14.35
N GLU A 296 21.63 -5.88 13.96
CA GLU A 296 22.03 -4.80 14.86
C GLU A 296 20.96 -4.52 15.94
N PRO A 297 21.26 -3.74 16.99
CA PRO A 297 20.26 -3.32 17.97
C PRO A 297 19.00 -2.74 17.32
N PHE A 298 17.88 -2.82 18.03
CA PHE A 298 16.59 -2.37 17.50
C PHE A 298 16.63 -0.95 16.95
N SER A 299 16.13 -0.81 15.73
CA SER A 299 15.78 0.48 15.14
C SER A 299 14.49 0.40 14.34
N ALA A 300 13.75 1.50 14.30
CA ALA A 300 12.50 1.61 13.56
C ALA A 300 12.31 3.01 12.98
N PHE A 301 11.58 3.09 11.88
CA PHE A 301 11.28 4.31 11.15
C PHE A 301 9.77 4.60 11.16
N VAL A 302 9.37 5.77 11.66
CA VAL A 302 7.97 6.20 11.75
C VAL A 302 7.54 6.81 10.41
N PHE A 303 6.67 6.10 9.69
CA PHE A 303 6.20 6.55 8.36
C PHE A 303 4.77 7.07 8.36
N LYS A 304 4.01 6.85 9.44
CA LYS A 304 2.63 7.32 9.59
C LYS A 304 2.31 7.61 11.04
N VAL A 305 1.57 8.67 11.28
CA VAL A 305 0.95 8.98 12.57
C VAL A 305 -0.54 9.19 12.33
N GLN A 306 -1.37 8.57 13.15
CA GLN A 306 -2.81 8.68 13.04
C GLN A 306 -3.44 8.72 14.42
N ALA A 307 -4.41 9.63 14.62
CA ALA A 307 -5.16 9.74 15.86
C ALA A 307 -6.64 9.41 15.63
N ASN A 308 -7.34 9.17 16.73
CA ASN A 308 -8.79 8.98 16.78
C ASN A 308 -9.33 7.88 15.82
N MET A 309 -8.56 6.80 15.61
CA MET A 309 -9.02 5.65 14.81
C MET A 309 -10.25 4.97 15.41
N ASP A 310 -10.39 5.03 16.73
CA ASP A 310 -11.56 4.55 17.47
C ASP A 310 -12.26 5.77 18.09
N PRO A 311 -13.53 6.05 17.75
CA PRO A 311 -14.28 7.16 18.35
C PRO A 311 -14.42 7.08 19.87
N SER A 312 -14.34 5.87 20.45
CA SER A 312 -14.40 5.63 21.91
C SER A 312 -13.06 5.85 22.60
N HIS A 313 -11.95 5.80 21.87
CA HIS A 313 -10.61 5.97 22.38
C HIS A 313 -9.89 7.07 21.61
N ARG A 314 -9.55 8.18 22.29
CA ARG A 314 -8.79 9.29 21.69
C ARG A 314 -7.29 8.99 21.67
N ASP A 315 -6.94 7.85 21.07
CA ASP A 315 -5.57 7.38 20.97
C ASP A 315 -4.86 7.97 19.77
N ARG A 316 -3.56 8.20 19.92
CA ARG A 316 -2.64 8.53 18.84
C ARG A 316 -1.73 7.33 18.62
N ILE A 317 -1.64 6.86 17.38
CA ILE A 317 -0.81 5.71 16.99
C ILE A 317 0.26 6.19 16.02
N ALA A 318 1.52 5.89 16.34
CA ALA A 318 2.64 6.04 15.43
C ALA A 318 2.95 4.67 14.82
N PHE A 319 2.83 4.56 13.49
CA PHE A 319 3.19 3.34 12.75
C PHE A 319 4.66 3.40 12.39
N ALA A 320 5.40 2.46 12.94
CA ALA A 320 6.83 2.33 12.75
C ALA A 320 7.17 1.03 12.04
N ARG A 321 7.97 1.10 10.97
CA ARG A 321 8.58 -0.07 10.35
C ARG A 321 9.83 -0.43 11.11
N ILE A 322 9.96 -1.70 11.49
CA ILE A 322 11.18 -2.24 12.09
C ILE A 322 12.27 -2.34 11.02
N CYS A 323 13.41 -1.73 11.27
CA CYS A 323 14.55 -1.70 10.35
C CYS A 323 15.68 -2.65 10.76
N SER A 324 15.94 -2.79 12.06
CA SER A 324 16.93 -3.72 12.62
C SER A 324 16.49 -4.24 13.98
N GLY A 325 17.10 -5.33 14.42
CA GLY A 325 16.95 -5.91 15.74
C GLY A 325 15.59 -6.58 15.97
N HIS A 326 15.33 -6.84 17.24
CA HIS A 326 14.12 -7.52 17.72
C HIS A 326 13.31 -6.55 18.58
N PHE A 327 12.12 -6.19 18.12
CA PHE A 327 11.17 -5.42 18.91
C PHE A 327 10.54 -6.33 19.97
N GLN A 328 10.51 -5.88 21.22
CA GLN A 328 9.78 -6.52 22.31
C GLN A 328 8.89 -5.50 22.99
N ARG A 329 7.63 -5.86 23.24
CA ARG A 329 6.69 -4.99 23.93
C ARG A 329 7.22 -4.58 25.30
N GLY A 330 7.18 -3.28 25.59
CA GLY A 330 7.67 -2.74 26.85
C GLY A 330 9.15 -2.38 26.85
N MET A 331 9.88 -2.60 25.74
CA MET A 331 11.25 -2.13 25.63
C MET A 331 11.32 -0.61 25.69
N SER A 332 12.46 -0.08 26.13
CA SER A 332 12.74 1.35 26.12
C SER A 332 13.45 1.72 24.83
N VAL A 333 12.95 2.75 24.16
CA VAL A 333 13.51 3.25 22.91
C VAL A 333 13.78 4.76 23.03
N THR A 334 14.82 5.23 22.34
CA THR A 334 15.17 6.64 22.23
C THR A 334 14.67 7.19 20.89
N ASN A 335 14.03 8.35 20.91
CA ASN A 335 13.68 9.08 19.70
C ASN A 335 14.88 9.93 19.27
N ALA A 336 15.43 9.67 18.07
CA ALA A 336 16.64 10.33 17.54
C ALA A 336 16.51 11.87 17.48
N ARG A 337 15.34 12.38 17.08
CA ARG A 337 15.09 13.83 16.93
C ARG A 337 15.08 14.56 18.26
N THR A 338 14.54 13.96 19.34
CA THR A 338 14.33 14.63 20.62
C THR A 338 15.30 14.20 21.71
N ASP A 339 16.10 13.16 21.48
CA ASP A 339 16.98 12.48 22.44
C ASP A 339 16.25 12.09 23.75
N ARG A 340 14.97 11.70 23.64
CA ARG A 340 14.13 11.31 24.75
C ARG A 340 13.80 9.83 24.68
N ASP A 341 13.90 9.20 25.84
CA ASP A 341 13.50 7.80 26.00
C ASP A 341 11.98 7.69 26.20
N MET A 342 11.41 6.65 25.63
CA MET A 342 10.02 6.25 25.83
C MET A 342 9.89 4.73 25.92
N THR A 343 8.83 4.27 26.59
CA THR A 343 8.55 2.83 26.73
C THR A 343 7.46 2.42 25.74
N THR A 344 7.68 1.32 25.03
CA THR A 344 6.75 0.78 24.01
C THR A 344 5.69 -0.15 24.65
N LYS A 345 5.09 0.27 25.76
CA LYS A 345 4.16 -0.55 26.57
C LYS A 345 2.93 -0.99 25.80
N TYR A 346 2.41 -0.12 24.94
CA TYR A 346 1.21 -0.38 24.15
C TYR A 346 1.59 -0.44 22.68
N ALA A 347 1.85 -1.66 22.20
CA ALA A 347 2.15 -1.96 20.82
C ALA A 347 1.01 -2.79 20.21
N THR A 348 0.58 -2.47 19.02
CA THR A 348 -0.52 -3.13 18.33
C THR A 348 -0.13 -3.50 16.91
N THR A 349 -0.74 -4.56 16.39
CA THR A 349 -0.70 -4.83 14.95
C THR A 349 -1.42 -3.70 14.22
N ALA A 350 -0.95 -3.41 13.04
CA ALA A 350 -1.55 -2.41 12.18
C ALA A 350 -2.71 -3.01 11.36
N PHE A 351 -3.69 -3.64 12.03
CA PHE A 351 -4.78 -4.31 11.34
C PHE A 351 -6.10 -3.58 11.56
N GLY A 352 -6.52 -2.71 10.62
CA GLY A 352 -7.84 -2.08 10.58
C GLY A 352 -8.35 -1.54 11.92
N PRO A 353 -9.66 -1.61 12.18
CA PRO A 353 -10.24 -1.21 13.47
C PRO A 353 -10.00 -2.24 14.60
N GLU A 354 -9.69 -3.49 14.28
CA GLU A 354 -9.38 -4.52 15.26
C GLU A 354 -7.90 -4.47 15.59
N ARG A 355 -7.56 -4.20 16.84
CA ARG A 355 -6.19 -4.07 17.33
C ARG A 355 -5.81 -5.33 18.11
N GLU A 356 -4.77 -6.00 17.65
CA GLU A 356 -4.16 -7.08 18.41
C GLU A 356 -2.86 -6.58 19.04
N THR A 357 -2.57 -7.01 20.26
CA THR A 357 -1.33 -6.66 20.94
C THR A 357 -0.16 -7.36 20.27
N VAL A 358 0.91 -6.61 19.96
CA VAL A 358 2.18 -7.15 19.46
C VAL A 358 3.12 -7.36 20.63
N GLU A 359 3.56 -8.59 20.85
CA GLU A 359 4.60 -8.91 21.83
C GLU A 359 6.01 -8.82 21.23
N ASP A 360 6.16 -9.33 20.01
CA ASP A 360 7.43 -9.42 19.29
C ASP A 360 7.26 -8.98 17.84
N ALA A 361 8.26 -8.29 17.26
CA ALA A 361 8.31 -7.96 15.85
C ALA A 361 9.77 -7.90 15.35
N PHE A 362 9.94 -8.07 14.03
CA PHE A 362 11.25 -8.22 13.40
C PHE A 362 11.39 -7.29 12.20
N PRO A 363 12.60 -7.08 11.65
CA PRO A 363 12.79 -6.26 10.48
C PRO A 363 11.82 -6.62 9.35
N GLY A 364 11.17 -5.60 8.81
CA GLY A 364 10.08 -5.73 7.84
C GLY A 364 8.68 -5.61 8.45
N ASP A 365 8.48 -5.97 9.71
CA ASP A 365 7.19 -5.79 10.37
C ASP A 365 6.86 -4.30 10.59
N VAL A 366 5.58 -4.01 10.69
CA VAL A 366 5.06 -2.69 11.06
C VAL A 366 4.35 -2.80 12.40
N VAL A 367 4.73 -1.94 13.33
CA VAL A 367 4.15 -1.87 14.68
C VAL A 367 3.48 -0.52 14.88
N GLY A 368 2.26 -0.54 15.39
CA GLY A 368 1.55 0.65 15.84
C GLY A 368 1.85 0.93 17.31
N LEU A 369 2.56 2.01 17.60
CA LEU A 369 2.85 2.45 18.97
C LEU A 369 1.74 3.38 19.45
N VAL A 370 0.92 2.88 20.38
CA VAL A 370 -0.23 3.63 20.92
C VAL A 370 0.25 4.62 21.98
N ASN A 371 -0.31 5.82 21.96
CA ASN A 371 0.03 6.91 22.87
C ASN A 371 1.51 7.32 22.84
N ALA A 372 2.18 7.16 21.69
CA ALA A 372 3.55 7.61 21.48
C ALA A 372 3.63 9.14 21.42
N THR A 373 3.60 9.76 22.63
CA THR A 373 3.59 11.22 22.76
C THR A 373 4.90 11.82 22.30
N GLY A 374 4.82 12.83 21.41
CA GLY A 374 6.00 13.52 20.88
C GLY A 374 6.69 12.83 19.71
N VAL A 375 6.25 11.61 19.33
CA VAL A 375 6.70 10.95 18.11
C VAL A 375 6.03 11.61 16.91
N GLN A 376 6.80 11.94 15.89
CA GLN A 376 6.34 12.58 14.66
C GLN A 376 6.66 11.72 13.44
N LEU A 377 6.02 12.07 12.34
CA LEU A 377 6.30 11.50 11.04
C LEU A 377 7.77 11.71 10.66
N GLY A 378 8.44 10.63 10.23
CA GLY A 378 9.86 10.64 9.88
C GLY A 378 10.82 10.40 11.04
N ASP A 379 10.32 10.28 12.29
CA ASP A 379 11.17 10.00 13.43
C ASP A 379 11.83 8.61 13.33
N THR A 380 13.06 8.53 13.76
CA THR A 380 13.76 7.27 14.02
C THR A 380 13.70 6.93 15.50
N LEU A 381 13.32 5.69 15.80
CA LEU A 381 13.35 5.13 17.15
C LEU A 381 14.43 4.05 17.20
N TYR A 382 15.28 4.07 18.21
CA TYR A 382 16.33 3.06 18.39
C TYR A 382 16.41 2.61 19.87
N GLU A 383 17.05 1.48 20.13
CA GLU A 383 17.14 0.89 21.47
C GLU A 383 17.79 1.84 22.46
N ALA A 384 17.12 2.11 23.58
CA ALA A 384 17.65 2.97 24.63
C ALA A 384 18.90 2.32 25.27
N GLY A 385 19.92 3.12 25.52
CA GLY A 385 21.23 2.64 25.99
C GLY A 385 22.25 2.44 24.88
N SER A 386 21.85 2.38 23.61
CA SER A 386 22.72 2.38 22.44
C SER A 386 23.26 3.77 22.08
N ARG A 387 23.26 4.71 23.01
CA ARG A 387 23.62 6.14 22.80
C ARG A 387 25.03 6.36 22.23
N GLY A 388 25.86 5.33 22.24
CA GLY A 388 27.19 5.39 21.57
C GLY A 388 27.11 5.17 20.05
N GLN A 389 25.98 4.73 19.54
CA GLN A 389 25.71 4.52 18.12
C GLN A 389 24.27 4.96 17.78
N PRO A 390 23.96 6.27 17.82
CA PRO A 390 22.64 6.76 17.49
C PRO A 390 22.35 6.45 16.00
N VAL A 391 21.16 5.91 15.75
CA VAL A 391 20.66 5.68 14.40
C VAL A 391 19.68 6.80 14.07
N ASP A 392 19.84 7.43 12.92
CA ASP A 392 18.92 8.44 12.41
C ASP A 392 18.73 8.25 10.90
N PHE A 393 17.56 7.79 10.51
CA PHE A 393 17.23 7.52 9.10
C PHE A 393 16.83 8.81 8.37
N PRO A 394 17.02 8.87 7.04
CA PRO A 394 16.60 10.01 6.24
C PRO A 394 15.12 10.34 6.44
N PRO A 395 14.78 11.61 6.71
CA PRO A 395 13.41 12.02 6.91
C PRO A 395 12.58 11.87 5.62
N ILE A 396 11.27 11.79 5.78
CA ILE A 396 10.36 11.81 4.65
C ILE A 396 10.25 13.26 4.15
N PRO A 397 10.56 13.55 2.88
CA PRO A 397 10.40 14.89 2.34
C PRO A 397 8.92 15.28 2.33
N ARG A 398 8.64 16.54 2.68
CA ARG A 398 7.30 17.12 2.53
C ARG A 398 7.12 17.60 1.09
N PHE A 399 5.92 17.41 0.55
CA PHE A 399 5.59 17.93 -0.77
C PHE A 399 5.35 19.43 -0.71
N ALA A 400 5.76 20.13 -1.76
CA ALA A 400 5.37 21.54 -1.90
C ALA A 400 3.84 21.61 -2.10
N PRO A 401 3.14 22.41 -1.31
CA PRO A 401 1.69 22.56 -1.44
C PRO A 401 1.33 23.30 -2.74
N GLU A 402 0.22 22.88 -3.33
CA GLU A 402 -0.32 23.50 -4.55
C GLU A 402 -1.55 24.37 -4.27
N VAL A 403 -2.22 24.17 -3.13
CA VAL A 403 -3.45 24.87 -2.76
C VAL A 403 -3.36 25.41 -1.34
N PHE A 404 -4.00 26.57 -1.12
CA PHE A 404 -3.98 27.28 0.15
C PHE A 404 -5.38 27.70 0.58
N ALA A 405 -5.64 27.66 1.90
CA ALA A 405 -6.89 28.08 2.47
C ALA A 405 -6.69 28.69 3.87
N ARG A 406 -7.66 29.46 4.32
CA ARG A 406 -7.78 29.88 5.71
C ARG A 406 -8.89 29.11 6.38
N ALA A 407 -8.66 28.69 7.63
CA ALA A 407 -9.64 27.96 8.41
C ALA A 407 -9.99 28.72 9.68
N ARG A 408 -11.28 28.77 9.99
CA ARG A 408 -11.77 29.37 11.23
C ARG A 408 -12.92 28.53 11.79
N PRO A 409 -13.03 28.43 13.14
CA PRO A 409 -14.16 27.74 13.72
C PRO A 409 -15.45 28.56 13.45
N LEU A 410 -16.54 27.87 13.14
CA LEU A 410 -17.86 28.49 13.00
C LEU A 410 -18.39 29.03 14.34
N ASP A 411 -17.94 28.47 15.47
CA ASP A 411 -18.28 28.88 16.82
C ASP A 411 -17.01 29.20 17.60
N ASN A 412 -16.87 30.46 18.01
CA ASN A 412 -15.71 30.91 18.79
C ASN A 412 -15.59 30.22 20.17
N ALA A 413 -16.68 29.70 20.73
CA ALA A 413 -16.63 28.89 21.95
C ALA A 413 -15.85 27.57 21.76
N LYS A 414 -15.67 27.12 20.51
CA LYS A 414 -14.91 25.93 20.13
C LYS A 414 -13.44 26.20 19.75
N ALA A 415 -12.95 27.44 19.97
CA ALA A 415 -11.59 27.82 19.57
C ALA A 415 -10.49 26.91 20.16
N LYS A 416 -10.66 26.41 21.40
CA LYS A 416 -9.71 25.48 22.03
C LYS A 416 -9.68 24.12 21.32
N GLN A 417 -10.86 23.58 20.99
CA GLN A 417 -11.02 22.32 20.26
C GLN A 417 -10.47 22.43 18.83
N PHE A 418 -10.77 23.55 18.16
CA PHE A 418 -10.26 23.89 16.85
C PHE A 418 -8.72 23.91 16.85
N ARG A 419 -8.09 24.63 17.79
CA ARG A 419 -6.62 24.72 17.87
C ARG A 419 -5.99 23.34 18.09
N LYS A 420 -6.57 22.56 19.02
CA LYS A 420 -6.10 21.19 19.26
C LYS A 420 -6.21 20.32 18.01
N GLY A 421 -7.33 20.37 17.29
CA GLY A 421 -7.53 19.61 16.06
C GLY A 421 -6.61 20.07 14.94
N LEU A 422 -6.37 21.38 14.80
CA LEU A 422 -5.44 21.97 13.86
C LEU A 422 -4.02 21.41 14.05
N GLU A 423 -3.50 21.45 15.28
CA GLU A 423 -2.18 20.93 15.62
C GLU A 423 -2.07 19.42 15.34
N GLN A 424 -3.08 18.66 15.72
CA GLN A 424 -3.07 17.21 15.54
C GLN A 424 -3.15 16.81 14.08
N LEU A 425 -3.97 17.46 13.26
CA LEU A 425 -4.10 17.17 11.84
C LEU A 425 -2.89 17.61 11.00
N ASP A 426 -2.16 18.67 11.46
CA ASP A 426 -0.84 19.04 10.92
C ASP A 426 0.22 17.97 11.22
N GLU A 427 0.27 17.50 12.47
CA GLU A 427 1.20 16.43 12.88
C GLU A 427 0.96 15.10 12.16
N GLU A 428 -0.29 14.78 11.82
CA GLU A 428 -0.65 13.63 11.00
C GLU A 428 -0.34 13.84 9.51
N GLY A 429 -0.11 15.10 9.11
CA GLY A 429 0.16 15.50 7.74
C GLY A 429 -1.07 15.46 6.83
N VAL A 430 -2.27 15.64 7.39
CA VAL A 430 -3.51 15.82 6.61
C VAL A 430 -3.46 17.11 5.82
N VAL A 431 -2.95 18.16 6.45
CA VAL A 431 -2.65 19.48 5.88
C VAL A 431 -1.33 19.98 6.46
N GLN A 432 -0.72 20.98 5.84
CA GLN A 432 0.38 21.74 6.43
C GLN A 432 -0.16 23.03 6.99
N VAL A 433 0.16 23.32 8.27
CA VAL A 433 -0.25 24.58 8.90
C VAL A 433 0.91 25.57 8.84
N LEU A 434 0.70 26.63 8.07
CA LEU A 434 1.65 27.73 7.91
C LEU A 434 1.27 28.86 8.84
N ARG A 435 2.27 29.44 9.49
CA ARG A 435 2.10 30.61 10.35
C ARG A 435 2.81 31.79 9.71
N ASP A 436 2.09 32.89 9.57
CA ASP A 436 2.70 34.14 9.14
C ASP A 436 3.30 34.84 10.37
N PRO A 437 4.63 35.06 10.42
CA PRO A 437 5.28 35.70 11.56
C PRO A 437 4.75 37.14 11.85
N ASP A 438 4.27 37.82 10.80
CA ASP A 438 3.83 39.20 10.88
C ASP A 438 2.34 39.37 11.27
N MET A 439 1.55 38.29 11.10
CA MET A 439 0.09 38.32 11.33
C MET A 439 -0.35 37.74 12.69
N GLY A 440 0.58 37.20 13.48
CA GLY A 440 0.33 36.62 14.80
C GLY A 440 -0.39 35.26 14.74
N GLU A 441 -0.69 34.70 15.93
CA GLU A 441 -1.30 33.35 16.06
C GLU A 441 -2.76 33.24 15.57
N SER A 442 -3.38 34.32 15.15
CA SER A 442 -4.82 34.36 14.83
C SER A 442 -5.16 33.92 13.41
N GLU A 443 -4.22 33.96 12.48
CA GLU A 443 -4.46 33.58 11.10
C GLU A 443 -3.57 32.38 10.66
N ASN A 444 -4.10 31.17 10.81
CA ASN A 444 -3.45 29.98 10.28
C ASN A 444 -3.78 29.83 8.79
N VAL A 445 -2.78 29.71 7.96
CA VAL A 445 -2.93 29.34 6.55
C VAL A 445 -2.74 27.82 6.44
N LEU A 446 -3.75 27.14 5.93
CA LEU A 446 -3.66 25.75 5.56
C LEU A 446 -3.05 25.63 4.16
N ALA A 447 -2.14 24.70 3.99
CA ALA A 447 -1.55 24.38 2.72
C ALA A 447 -1.67 22.87 2.44
N ALA A 448 -1.96 22.49 1.21
CA ALA A 448 -2.20 21.10 0.83
C ALA A 448 -1.80 20.86 -0.63
N VAL A 449 -1.65 19.58 -1.01
CA VAL A 449 -1.40 19.16 -2.39
C VAL A 449 -2.69 19.26 -3.23
N GLY A 450 -3.86 19.03 -2.61
CA GLY A 450 -5.14 19.10 -3.31
C GLY A 450 -6.31 19.54 -2.44
N GLN A 451 -7.39 19.97 -3.07
CA GLN A 451 -8.57 20.55 -2.40
C GLN A 451 -9.29 19.53 -1.49
N LEU A 452 -9.28 18.25 -1.84
CA LEU A 452 -9.95 17.21 -1.06
C LEU A 452 -9.34 17.07 0.34
N GLN A 453 -8.05 17.40 0.54
CA GLN A 453 -7.43 17.40 1.86
C GLN A 453 -8.10 18.42 2.80
N PHE A 454 -8.54 19.57 2.29
CA PHE A 454 -9.28 20.56 3.09
C PHE A 454 -10.68 20.05 3.48
N GLU A 455 -11.35 19.31 2.60
CA GLU A 455 -12.65 18.70 2.94
C GLU A 455 -12.49 17.65 4.04
N VAL A 456 -11.45 16.80 3.94
CA VAL A 456 -11.11 15.82 4.99
C VAL A 456 -10.78 16.52 6.30
N PHE A 457 -9.98 17.58 6.25
CA PHE A 457 -9.64 18.38 7.42
C PHE A 457 -10.89 18.97 8.10
N ALA A 458 -11.79 19.60 7.34
CA ALA A 458 -13.02 20.18 7.89
C ALA A 458 -13.96 19.10 8.47
N HIS A 459 -14.12 17.98 7.77
CA HIS A 459 -14.91 16.86 8.24
C HIS A 459 -14.38 16.30 9.57
N ARG A 460 -13.08 16.05 9.66
CA ARG A 460 -12.43 15.53 10.87
C ARG A 460 -12.48 16.53 12.03
N LEU A 461 -12.30 17.84 11.79
CA LEU A 461 -12.49 18.85 12.82
C LEU A 461 -13.91 18.85 13.39
N GLY A 462 -14.91 18.70 12.54
CA GLY A 462 -16.31 18.61 12.96
C GLY A 462 -16.61 17.33 13.74
N SER A 463 -16.27 16.17 13.19
CA SER A 463 -16.63 14.86 13.73
C SER A 463 -15.80 14.43 14.93
N GLU A 464 -14.48 14.63 14.90
CA GLU A 464 -13.56 14.14 15.93
C GLU A 464 -13.33 15.15 17.07
N PHE A 465 -13.30 16.45 16.74
CA PHE A 465 -13.00 17.51 17.71
C PHE A 465 -14.24 18.33 18.13
N GLY A 466 -15.38 18.13 17.46
CA GLY A 466 -16.59 18.89 17.71
C GLY A 466 -16.44 20.37 17.42
N ALA A 467 -15.57 20.71 16.44
CA ALA A 467 -15.24 22.08 16.04
C ALA A 467 -15.58 22.30 14.55
N PRO A 468 -16.85 22.41 14.17
CA PRO A 468 -17.23 22.72 12.79
C PRO A 468 -16.50 23.95 12.30
N THR A 469 -15.94 23.86 11.10
CA THR A 469 -14.96 24.82 10.58
C THR A 469 -15.37 25.31 9.20
N GLU A 470 -15.23 26.60 8.97
CA GLU A 470 -15.31 27.20 7.64
C GLU A 470 -13.92 27.25 7.03
N ILE A 471 -13.83 26.84 5.77
CA ILE A 471 -12.61 26.92 4.97
C ILE A 471 -12.84 27.86 3.80
N VAL A 472 -11.98 28.87 3.69
CA VAL A 472 -12.03 29.88 2.64
C VAL A 472 -10.72 29.79 1.84
N SER A 473 -10.82 29.60 0.54
CA SER A 473 -9.66 29.58 -0.35
C SER A 473 -8.83 30.84 -0.21
N ALA A 474 -7.52 30.70 -0.14
CA ALA A 474 -6.57 31.81 -0.05
C ALA A 474 -5.83 32.00 -1.39
N PRO A 475 -5.59 33.25 -1.83
CA PRO A 475 -5.03 33.53 -3.16
C PRO A 475 -3.49 33.36 -3.21
N TYR A 476 -2.93 32.47 -2.41
CA TYR A 476 -1.48 32.17 -2.45
C TYR A 476 -1.18 31.17 -3.55
N GLN A 477 -0.02 31.30 -4.21
CA GLN A 477 0.42 30.42 -5.29
C GLN A 477 1.72 29.68 -4.96
N ALA A 478 2.48 30.12 -3.97
CA ALA A 478 3.71 29.50 -3.55
C ALA A 478 4.11 29.93 -2.13
N ILE A 479 4.87 29.08 -1.47
CA ILE A 479 5.62 29.42 -0.25
C ILE A 479 7.02 29.89 -0.69
N ARG A 480 7.49 30.96 -0.14
CA ARG A 480 8.88 31.43 -0.30
C ARG A 480 9.59 31.40 1.04
#